data_b579708862ff0a91351e94d8f41054f3
#
_entry.id   b579708862ff0a91351e94d8f41054f3
#
_cell.length_a   1.000
_cell.length_b   1.000
_cell.length_c   1.000
_cell.angle_alpha   90.00
_cell.angle_beta   90.00
_cell.angle_gamma   90.00
#
_symmetry.space_group_name_H-M   'P 1'
#
loop_
_entity.id
_entity.type
_entity.pdbx_description
1 polymer ?
#
loop_
_entity_poly.entity_id
_entity_poly.type
_entity_poly.pdbx_seq_one_letter_code
_entity_poly.pdbx_strand_id
1 'polypeptide(L)'
;MVYIRRSIEDLVKSSDKTFKCILVTGARQTGKSTMLKALFPDKKYVPIDDPFIEDQANNNPNMFMMLNPPPAFYDEVQRAPGLFRFIKIKCDESDARGQFCLSGSQPLELMENASESLSGRVSIIELAG
;
A
#
# COMPACT_ATOMS: atom_id res chain seq x y z
N MET A 1 17.78 15.99 7.42
CA MET A 1 17.32 14.64 7.05
C MET A 1 16.35 14.08 8.06
N VAL A 2 16.74 14.03 9.32
CA VAL A 2 15.84 13.55 10.38
C VAL A 2 14.56 14.36 10.40
N TYR A 3 14.65 15.67 10.25
CA TYR A 3 13.49 16.56 10.24
C TYR A 3 12.53 16.28 9.09
N ILE A 4 13.07 16.09 7.88
CA ILE A 4 12.27 15.81 6.70
C ILE A 4 11.59 14.45 6.84
N ARG A 5 12.30 13.47 7.35
CA ARG A 5 11.76 12.14 7.55
C ARG A 5 10.59 12.16 8.55
N ARG A 6 10.73 12.93 9.61
CA ARG A 6 9.67 13.06 10.61
C ARG A 6 8.40 13.66 10.00
N SER A 7 8.55 14.67 9.15
CA SER A 7 7.40 15.28 8.48
C SER A 7 6.70 14.29 7.56
N ILE A 8 7.46 13.46 6.84
CA ILE A 8 6.90 12.43 5.97
C ILE A 8 6.17 11.38 6.79
N GLU A 9 6.76 10.96 7.91
CA GLU A 9 6.12 9.97 8.78
C GLU A 9 4.81 10.48 9.34
N ASP A 10 4.76 11.74 9.74
CA ASP A 10 3.54 12.37 10.25
C ASP A 10 2.47 12.43 9.18
N LEU A 11 2.85 12.76 7.95
CA LEU A 11 1.92 12.79 6.82
C LEU A 11 1.35 11.41 6.54
N VAL A 12 2.19 10.39 6.54
CA VAL A 12 1.77 9.01 6.29
C VAL A 12 0.78 8.56 7.36
N LYS A 13 1.09 8.81 8.63
CA LYS A 13 0.21 8.41 9.72
C LYS A 13 -1.12 9.15 9.68
N SER A 14 -1.07 10.45 9.38
CA SER A 14 -2.26 11.27 9.26
C SER A 14 -3.16 10.77 8.12
N SER A 15 -2.55 10.46 6.97
CA SER A 15 -3.29 9.94 5.82
C SER A 15 -3.93 8.59 6.13
N ASP A 16 -3.25 7.74 6.87
CA ASP A 16 -3.78 6.43 7.25
C ASP A 16 -5.04 6.55 8.12
N LYS A 17 -5.11 7.59 8.95
CA LYS A 17 -6.28 7.82 9.79
C LYS A 17 -7.46 8.41 9.01
N THR A 18 -7.17 9.04 7.89
CA THR A 18 -8.17 9.76 7.11
C THR A 18 -8.74 8.90 5.97
N PHE A 19 -7.89 8.09 5.36
CA PHE A 19 -8.27 7.31 4.18
C PHE A 19 -8.32 5.82 4.49
N LYS A 20 -9.12 5.08 3.73
CA LYS A 20 -9.20 3.63 3.86
C LYS A 20 -7.94 2.95 3.36
N CYS A 21 -7.26 3.57 2.40
CA CYS A 21 -6.07 3.02 1.77
C CYS A 21 -5.09 4.15 1.50
N ILE A 22 -3.80 3.89 1.71
CA ILE A 22 -2.74 4.82 1.30
C ILE A 22 -1.78 4.09 0.37
N LEU A 23 -1.22 4.83 -0.58
CA LEU A 23 -0.21 4.33 -1.50
C LEU A 23 1.02 5.21 -1.37
N VAL A 24 2.14 4.61 -0.97
CA VAL A 24 3.40 5.32 -0.82
C VAL A 24 4.35 4.86 -1.93
N THR A 25 4.75 5.79 -2.79
CA THR A 25 5.64 5.46 -3.91
C THR A 25 7.00 6.10 -3.71
N GLY A 26 8.02 5.52 -4.33
CA GLY A 26 9.38 6.02 -4.24
C GLY A 26 10.37 4.92 -4.57
N ALA A 27 11.60 5.32 -4.89
CA ALA A 27 12.64 4.36 -5.24
C ALA A 27 12.98 3.45 -4.07
N ARG A 28 13.51 2.27 -4.37
CA ARG A 28 13.85 1.28 -3.35
C ARG A 28 14.83 1.81 -2.31
N GLN A 29 15.73 2.69 -2.72
CA GLN A 29 16.76 3.22 -1.84
C GLN A 29 16.25 4.29 -0.86
N THR A 30 14.98 4.64 -0.90
CA THR A 30 14.45 5.67 0.00
C THR A 30 14.18 5.15 1.41
N GLY A 31 14.28 3.84 1.63
CA GLY A 31 13.97 3.24 2.94
C GLY A 31 12.48 3.18 3.24
N LYS A 32 11.64 3.26 2.22
CA LYS A 32 10.20 3.36 2.41
C LYS A 32 9.61 2.12 3.08
N SER A 33 10.04 0.92 2.71
CA SER A 33 9.51 -0.31 3.32
C SER A 33 9.87 -0.39 4.80
N THR A 34 11.10 -0.03 5.14
CA THR A 34 11.54 -0.03 6.55
C THR A 34 10.72 0.96 7.36
N MET A 35 10.52 2.15 6.82
CA MET A 35 9.74 3.18 7.49
C MET A 35 8.30 2.73 7.70
N LEU A 36 7.68 2.18 6.67
CA LEU A 36 6.26 1.78 6.75
C LEU A 36 6.04 0.62 7.71
N LYS A 37 6.98 -0.33 7.76
CA LYS A 37 6.89 -1.42 8.73
C LYS A 37 6.99 -0.89 10.16
N ALA A 38 7.83 0.10 10.38
CA ALA A 38 7.97 0.71 11.69
C ALA A 38 6.75 1.51 12.10
N LEU A 39 6.13 2.22 11.15
CA LEU A 39 4.95 3.03 11.42
C LEU A 39 3.69 2.19 11.66
N PHE A 40 3.60 1.03 11.03
CA PHE A 40 2.41 0.21 11.05
C PHE A 40 2.70 -1.21 11.52
N PRO A 41 3.14 -1.39 12.78
CA PRO A 41 3.45 -2.72 13.29
C PRO A 41 2.22 -3.63 13.40
N ASP A 42 1.03 -3.05 13.43
CA ASP A 42 -0.21 -3.82 13.55
C ASP A 42 -0.76 -4.28 12.19
N LYS A 43 -0.21 -3.78 11.08
CA LYS A 43 -0.62 -4.22 9.75
C LYS A 43 0.22 -5.44 9.35
N LYS A 44 -0.44 -6.45 8.80
CA LYS A 44 0.28 -7.63 8.32
C LYS A 44 1.16 -7.25 7.14
N TYR A 45 2.46 -7.50 7.26
CA TYR A 45 3.42 -7.19 6.19
C TYR A 45 3.41 -8.28 5.12
N VAL A 46 3.14 -7.90 3.88
CA VAL A 46 3.05 -8.84 2.76
C VAL A 46 3.96 -8.33 1.63
N PRO A 47 5.17 -8.90 1.48
CA PRO A 47 6.09 -8.49 0.41
C PRO A 47 5.74 -9.17 -0.90
N ILE A 48 5.10 -8.44 -1.81
CA ILE A 48 4.65 -9.03 -3.08
C ILE A 48 5.81 -9.28 -4.04
N ASP A 49 6.99 -8.71 -3.77
CA ASP A 49 8.17 -9.02 -4.59
C ASP A 49 8.80 -10.37 -4.24
N ASP A 50 8.32 -11.04 -3.21
CA ASP A 50 8.66 -12.45 -2.99
C ASP A 50 8.00 -13.28 -4.11
N PRO A 51 8.75 -14.08 -4.86
CA PRO A 51 8.20 -14.79 -6.04
C PRO A 51 6.99 -15.67 -5.72
N PHE A 52 6.98 -16.31 -4.57
CA PHE A 52 5.86 -17.17 -4.17
C PHE A 52 4.61 -16.34 -3.91
N ILE A 53 4.77 -15.22 -3.23
CA ILE A 53 3.65 -14.33 -2.90
C ILE A 53 3.15 -13.63 -4.17
N GLU A 54 4.06 -13.21 -5.04
CA GLU A 54 3.71 -12.59 -6.31
C GLU A 54 2.88 -13.54 -7.16
N ASP A 55 3.29 -14.80 -7.24
CA ASP A 55 2.55 -15.80 -8.01
C ASP A 55 1.13 -15.99 -7.46
N GLN A 56 1.01 -16.11 -6.16
CA GLN A 56 -0.30 -16.27 -5.52
C GLN A 56 -1.19 -15.06 -5.77
N ALA A 57 -0.64 -13.86 -5.63
CA ALA A 57 -1.41 -12.63 -5.80
C ALA A 57 -1.91 -12.47 -7.23
N ASN A 58 -1.11 -12.86 -8.22
CA ASN A 58 -1.49 -12.71 -9.62
C ASN A 58 -2.42 -13.82 -10.10
N ASN A 59 -2.19 -15.05 -9.66
CA ASN A 59 -2.94 -16.20 -10.18
C ASN A 59 -4.15 -16.57 -9.35
N ASN A 60 -4.18 -16.14 -8.09
CA ASN A 60 -5.32 -16.45 -7.21
C ASN A 60 -5.58 -15.27 -6.28
N PRO A 61 -5.97 -14.11 -6.84
CA PRO A 61 -6.13 -12.89 -6.04
C PRO A 61 -7.20 -13.01 -4.95
N ASN A 62 -8.28 -13.75 -5.19
CA ASN A 62 -9.31 -13.96 -4.18
C ASN A 62 -8.73 -14.64 -2.94
N MET A 63 -8.00 -15.74 -3.14
CA MET A 63 -7.38 -16.46 -2.04
C MET A 63 -6.34 -15.59 -1.35
N PHE A 64 -5.56 -14.84 -2.14
CA PHE A 64 -4.55 -13.93 -1.58
C PHE A 64 -5.21 -12.93 -0.61
N MET A 65 -6.33 -12.33 -1.02
CA MET A 65 -7.03 -11.37 -0.17
C MET A 65 -7.60 -12.03 1.09
N MET A 66 -8.09 -13.25 0.97
CA MET A 66 -8.61 -13.99 2.12
C MET A 66 -7.52 -14.31 3.14
N LEU A 67 -6.33 -14.63 2.66
CA LEU A 67 -5.20 -14.97 3.53
C LEU A 67 -4.50 -13.74 4.10
N ASN A 68 -4.70 -12.58 3.49
CA ASN A 68 -4.04 -11.34 3.90
C ASN A 68 -5.05 -10.21 4.07
N PRO A 69 -6.00 -10.37 5.01
CA PRO A 69 -7.06 -9.38 5.17
C PRO A 69 -6.55 -8.08 5.80
N PRO A 70 -7.32 -6.99 5.67
CA PRO A 70 -6.95 -5.74 6.34
C PRO A 70 -7.06 -5.88 7.87
N PRO A 71 -6.25 -5.15 8.64
CA PRO A 71 -5.26 -4.18 8.18
C PRO A 71 -4.00 -4.87 7.66
N ALA A 72 -3.54 -4.43 6.49
CA ALA A 72 -2.41 -5.07 5.83
C ALA A 72 -1.52 -4.05 5.14
N PHE A 73 -0.24 -4.39 5.01
CA PHE A 73 0.74 -3.61 4.26
C PHE A 73 1.25 -4.47 3.12
N TYR A 74 0.82 -4.14 1.90
CA TYR A 74 1.27 -4.85 0.68
C TYR A 74 2.43 -4.07 0.07
N ASP A 75 3.63 -4.65 0.14
CA ASP A 75 4.85 -4.02 -0.35
C ASP A 75 5.10 -4.41 -1.81
N GLU A 76 5.51 -3.44 -2.63
CA GLU A 76 5.73 -3.61 -4.07
C GLU A 76 4.47 -4.09 -4.81
N VAL A 77 3.39 -3.38 -4.57
CA VAL A 77 2.05 -3.78 -5.04
C VAL A 77 1.92 -3.72 -6.57
N GLN A 78 2.82 -2.99 -7.25
CA GLN A 78 2.79 -2.92 -8.72
C GLN A 78 3.07 -4.29 -9.36
N ARG A 79 3.63 -5.22 -8.61
CA ARG A 79 3.88 -6.58 -9.12
C ARG A 79 2.61 -7.40 -9.25
N ALA A 80 1.51 -6.93 -8.67
CA ALA A 80 0.21 -7.61 -8.78
C ALA A 80 -0.88 -6.58 -9.03
N PRO A 81 -0.90 -5.94 -10.21
CA PRO A 81 -1.83 -4.84 -10.48
C PRO A 81 -3.30 -5.24 -10.42
N GLY A 82 -3.61 -6.50 -10.62
CA GLY A 82 -4.98 -6.98 -10.50
C GLY A 82 -5.55 -6.87 -9.10
N LEU A 83 -4.69 -6.70 -8.08
CA LEU A 83 -5.16 -6.59 -6.71
C LEU A 83 -5.94 -5.30 -6.44
N PHE A 84 -5.71 -4.25 -7.22
CA PHE A 84 -6.37 -2.97 -6.96
C PHE A 84 -7.89 -3.10 -6.95
N ARG A 85 -8.45 -3.91 -7.84
CA ARG A 85 -9.90 -4.13 -7.88
C ARG A 85 -10.39 -4.81 -6.61
N PHE A 86 -9.64 -5.78 -6.12
CA PHE A 86 -10.01 -6.52 -4.90
C PHE A 86 -9.84 -5.64 -3.66
N ILE A 87 -8.81 -4.81 -3.64
CA ILE A 87 -8.60 -3.86 -2.55
C ILE A 87 -9.78 -2.88 -2.48
N LYS A 88 -10.24 -2.40 -3.64
CA LYS A 88 -11.40 -1.52 -3.71
C LYS A 88 -12.63 -2.18 -3.09
N ILE A 89 -12.89 -3.43 -3.47
CA ILE A 89 -14.03 -4.17 -2.95
C ILE A 89 -13.94 -4.28 -1.42
N LYS A 90 -12.77 -4.61 -0.91
CA LYS A 90 -12.57 -4.72 0.53
C LYS A 90 -12.76 -3.38 1.24
N CYS A 91 -12.26 -2.30 0.66
CA CYS A 91 -12.44 -0.97 1.23
C CYS A 91 -13.92 -0.61 1.33
N ASP A 92 -14.72 -1.04 0.36
CA ASP A 92 -16.14 -0.73 0.33
C ASP A 92 -16.95 -1.57 1.30
N GLU A 93 -16.40 -2.65 1.83
CA GLU A 93 -17.11 -3.51 2.78
C GLU A 93 -17.15 -2.94 4.19
N SER A 94 -16.36 -1.91 4.48
CA SER A 94 -16.26 -1.36 5.81
C SER A 94 -15.93 0.13 5.75
N ASP A 95 -16.41 0.88 6.73
CA ASP A 95 -16.07 2.30 6.85
C ASP A 95 -14.75 2.52 7.61
N ALA A 96 -14.09 1.48 8.04
CA ALA A 96 -12.85 1.60 8.79
C ALA A 96 -11.78 2.30 7.96
N ARG A 97 -11.01 3.17 8.61
CA ARG A 97 -9.86 3.84 8.00
C ARG A 97 -8.62 2.99 8.25
N GLY A 98 -7.56 3.22 7.45
CA GLY A 98 -6.31 2.52 7.65
C GLY A 98 -6.38 1.04 7.33
N GLN A 99 -7.22 0.65 6.38
CA GLN A 99 -7.34 -0.77 6.03
C GLN A 99 -6.11 -1.28 5.31
N PHE A 100 -5.58 -0.51 4.35
CA PHE A 100 -4.44 -0.94 3.55
C PHE A 100 -3.38 0.13 3.47
N CYS A 101 -2.13 -0.30 3.63
CA CYS A 101 -0.97 0.50 3.26
C CYS A 101 -0.33 -0.21 2.07
N LEU A 102 -0.20 0.50 0.96
CA LEU A 102 0.40 -0.04 -0.26
C LEU A 102 1.68 0.71 -0.54
N SER A 103 2.69 0.01 -1.05
CA SER A 103 3.92 0.65 -1.47
C SER A 103 4.32 0.19 -2.86
N GLY A 104 5.02 1.05 -3.59
CA GLY A 104 5.49 0.72 -4.91
C GLY A 104 6.72 1.53 -5.27
N SER A 105 7.58 0.97 -6.14
CA SER A 105 8.78 1.64 -6.60
C SER A 105 8.65 2.23 -8.00
N GLN A 106 7.47 2.10 -8.62
CA GLN A 106 7.18 2.67 -9.94
C GLN A 106 6.16 3.79 -9.78
N PRO A 107 6.56 5.05 -10.00
CA PRO A 107 5.71 6.16 -9.56
C PRO A 107 4.50 6.48 -10.43
N LEU A 108 4.66 6.58 -11.74
CA LEU A 108 3.57 7.16 -12.54
C LEU A 108 2.49 6.19 -12.98
N GLU A 109 2.88 5.08 -13.59
CA GLU A 109 1.92 4.10 -14.09
C GLU A 109 1.10 3.50 -12.96
N LEU A 110 1.78 3.21 -11.86
CA LEU A 110 1.10 2.65 -10.69
C LEU A 110 0.10 3.65 -10.11
N MET A 111 0.47 4.92 -10.04
CA MET A 111 -0.42 5.95 -9.51
C MET A 111 -1.67 6.11 -10.36
N GLU A 112 -1.54 6.03 -11.68
CA GLU A 112 -2.70 6.12 -12.57
C GLU A 112 -3.66 4.95 -12.34
N ASN A 113 -3.13 3.74 -12.29
CA ASN A 113 -3.96 2.54 -12.06
C ASN A 113 -4.61 2.57 -10.69
N ALA A 114 -3.86 2.94 -9.67
CA ALA A 114 -4.39 3.04 -8.33
C ALA A 114 -5.46 4.12 -8.23
N SER A 115 -5.22 5.25 -8.90
CA SER A 115 -6.16 6.36 -8.90
C SER A 115 -7.49 5.96 -9.54
N GLU A 116 -7.44 5.21 -10.65
CA GLU A 116 -8.65 4.74 -11.31
C GLU A 116 -9.42 3.74 -10.45
N SER A 117 -8.71 2.74 -9.92
CA SER A 117 -9.35 1.66 -9.18
C SER A 117 -9.78 2.09 -7.78
N LEU A 118 -9.02 2.98 -7.15
CA LEU A 118 -9.22 3.33 -5.75
C LEU A 118 -9.69 4.78 -5.56
N SER A 119 -10.23 5.38 -6.60
CA SER A 119 -10.69 6.77 -6.57
C SER A 119 -11.60 7.03 -5.36
N GLY A 120 -11.28 8.08 -4.60
CA GLY A 120 -12.02 8.45 -3.41
C GLY A 120 -11.67 7.64 -2.17
N ARG A 121 -10.82 6.61 -2.31
CA ARG A 121 -10.45 5.72 -1.21
C ARG A 121 -8.97 5.77 -0.85
N VAL A 122 -8.14 6.29 -1.75
CA VAL A 122 -6.70 6.24 -1.60
C VAL A 122 -6.09 7.63 -1.46
N SER A 123 -5.09 7.75 -0.59
CA SER A 123 -4.21 8.92 -0.55
C SER A 123 -2.86 8.49 -1.12
N ILE A 124 -2.35 9.21 -2.09
CA ILE A 124 -1.09 8.89 -2.75
C ILE A 124 -0.01 9.81 -2.22
N ILE A 125 1.06 9.21 -1.68
CA ILE A 125 2.19 9.95 -1.12
C ILE A 125 3.44 9.54 -1.89
N GLU A 126 4.07 10.50 -2.53
CA GLU A 126 5.26 10.25 -3.33
C GLU A 126 6.50 10.70 -2.57
N LEU A 127 7.43 9.78 -2.34
CA LEU A 127 8.67 10.11 -1.64
C LEU A 127 9.73 10.54 -2.64
N ALA A 128 10.31 11.72 -2.39
CA ALA A 128 11.44 12.20 -3.17
C ALA A 128 12.67 11.39 -2.80
N GLY A 129 13.35 10.89 -3.82
CA GLY A 129 14.50 10.02 -3.62
C GLY A 129 15.83 10.71 -3.58
#